data_458ab5c5c94115fcebc932ef639ba60d
#
_entry.id   458ab5c5c94115fcebc932ef639ba60d
#
_cell.length_a   1.000
_cell.length_b   1.000
_cell.length_c   1.000
_cell.angle_alpha   90.00
_cell.angle_beta   90.00
_cell.angle_gamma   90.00
#
_symmetry.space_group_name_H-M   'P 1'
#
loop_
_entity.id
_entity.type
_entity.pdbx_description
1 polymer ?
#
loop_
_entity_poly.entity_id
_entity_poly.type
_entity_poly.pdbx_seq_one_letter_code
_entity_poly.pdbx_strand_id
1 'polypeptide(L)'
;IVGFVAFTMLDAITPGAHHYAVMDIIGQMGLFNNLLPHPDDIIWPGPYWFFGLMIQFYIVYRLCLYRRHWVWNVLLIAICAAIQLACDPEGEALNRWRYNFIGGMLPFGFGVLYARYMHPLNTATLLVLFLLSLFAIVLMSFNYVTWYFVPLAVCIASVSFVKLASRLQVAQKEY
;
A
#
# COMPACT_ATOMS: atom_id res chain seq x y z
N ILE A 1 -19.30 -8.11 2.78
CA ILE A 1 -20.67 -7.77 2.35
C ILE A 1 -21.54 -7.48 3.57
N VAL A 2 -21.68 -8.40 4.56
CA VAL A 2 -22.55 -8.18 5.73
C VAL A 2 -22.21 -6.90 6.49
N GLY A 3 -20.92 -6.68 6.80
CA GLY A 3 -20.47 -5.45 7.47
C GLY A 3 -20.79 -4.18 6.67
N PHE A 4 -20.61 -4.22 5.34
CA PHE A 4 -20.94 -3.12 4.46
C PHE A 4 -22.43 -2.77 4.52
N VAL A 5 -23.30 -3.77 4.37
CA VAL A 5 -24.77 -3.56 4.43
C VAL A 5 -25.19 -3.00 5.80
N ALA A 6 -24.64 -3.54 6.89
CA ALA A 6 -24.91 -3.07 8.25
C ALA A 6 -24.51 -1.58 8.44
N PHE A 7 -23.31 -1.20 7.97
CA PHE A 7 -22.85 0.19 8.06
C PHE A 7 -23.64 1.14 7.19
N THR A 8 -23.98 0.75 5.95
CA THR A 8 -24.82 1.58 5.07
C THR A 8 -26.21 1.80 5.66
N MET A 9 -26.78 0.77 6.29
CA MET A 9 -28.05 0.91 6.99
C MET A 9 -27.95 1.82 8.22
N LEU A 10 -26.90 1.69 9.03
CA LEU A 10 -26.67 2.56 10.17
C LEU A 10 -26.47 4.02 9.75
N ASP A 11 -25.70 4.28 8.70
CA ASP A 11 -25.49 5.61 8.17
C ASP A 11 -26.80 6.23 7.66
N ALA A 12 -27.62 5.46 6.97
CA ALA A 12 -28.91 5.91 6.43
C ALA A 12 -29.93 6.35 7.51
N ILE A 13 -29.83 5.82 8.74
CA ILE A 13 -30.70 6.20 9.87
C ILE A 13 -30.06 7.24 10.80
N THR A 14 -28.81 7.62 10.57
CA THR A 14 -28.10 8.61 11.39
C THR A 14 -28.40 10.03 10.90
N PRO A 15 -28.63 11.03 11.78
CA PRO A 15 -28.79 12.41 11.37
C PRO A 15 -27.55 12.91 10.63
N GLY A 16 -27.72 13.43 9.41
CA GLY A 16 -26.60 13.84 8.55
C GLY A 16 -26.09 12.74 7.62
N ALA A 17 -26.91 11.73 7.34
CA ALA A 17 -26.58 10.64 6.42
C ALA A 17 -25.97 11.13 5.10
N HIS A 18 -24.92 10.45 4.66
CA HIS A 18 -24.26 10.76 3.40
C HIS A 18 -25.12 10.30 2.21
N HIS A 19 -25.16 11.13 1.18
CA HIS A 19 -25.78 10.74 -0.09
C HIS A 19 -24.76 10.04 -0.97
N TYR A 20 -24.92 8.73 -1.14
CA TYR A 20 -24.05 7.94 -1.98
C TYR A 20 -24.60 7.84 -3.41
N ALA A 21 -23.73 8.05 -4.40
CA ALA A 21 -24.06 7.71 -5.77
C ALA A 21 -24.17 6.19 -5.94
N VAL A 22 -25.06 5.75 -6.83
CA VAL A 22 -25.23 4.30 -7.12
C VAL A 22 -23.91 3.66 -7.55
N MET A 23 -23.06 4.42 -8.27
CA MET A 23 -21.76 3.95 -8.73
C MET A 23 -20.79 3.69 -7.56
N ASP A 24 -20.84 4.47 -6.48
CA ASP A 24 -20.03 4.30 -5.30
C ASP A 24 -20.41 3.00 -4.56
N ILE A 25 -21.70 2.72 -4.46
CA ILE A 25 -22.22 1.47 -3.88
C ILE A 25 -21.73 0.26 -4.69
N ILE A 26 -21.87 0.33 -6.03
CA ILE A 26 -21.40 -0.74 -6.93
C ILE A 26 -19.88 -0.89 -6.84
N GLY A 27 -19.13 0.21 -6.84
CA GLY A 27 -17.67 0.22 -6.72
C GLY A 27 -17.18 -0.43 -5.44
N GLN A 28 -17.87 -0.15 -4.34
CA GLN A 28 -17.55 -0.73 -3.04
C GLN A 28 -17.91 -2.22 -2.94
N MET A 29 -19.07 -2.61 -3.41
CA MET A 29 -19.44 -4.03 -3.46
C MET A 29 -18.56 -4.84 -4.41
N GLY A 30 -18.12 -4.23 -5.52
CA GLY A 30 -17.23 -4.83 -6.51
C GLY A 30 -15.74 -4.75 -6.14
N LEU A 31 -15.40 -4.11 -5.03
CA LEU A 31 -14.01 -3.91 -4.55
C LEU A 31 -13.11 -3.13 -5.55
N PHE A 32 -13.70 -2.19 -6.29
CA PHE A 32 -12.98 -1.31 -7.22
C PHE A 32 -13.19 0.19 -6.95
N ASN A 33 -13.69 0.54 -5.78
CA ASN A 33 -13.91 1.91 -5.35
C ASN A 33 -12.64 2.78 -5.46
N ASN A 34 -11.47 2.20 -5.22
CA ASN A 34 -10.18 2.86 -5.36
C ASN A 34 -9.79 3.25 -6.81
N LEU A 35 -10.60 2.88 -7.81
CA LEU A 35 -10.48 3.32 -9.20
C LEU A 35 -11.41 4.49 -9.53
N LEU A 36 -12.34 4.82 -8.64
CA LEU A 36 -13.27 5.92 -8.80
C LEU A 36 -12.59 7.27 -8.55
N PRO A 37 -13.17 8.40 -9.01
CA PRO A 37 -12.52 9.72 -8.92
C PRO A 37 -12.15 10.16 -7.50
N HIS A 38 -13.00 9.90 -6.51
CA HIS A 38 -12.82 10.29 -5.12
C HIS A 38 -12.85 9.05 -4.21
N PRO A 39 -11.78 8.26 -4.19
CA PRO A 39 -11.76 6.98 -3.46
C PRO A 39 -11.77 7.12 -1.93
N ASP A 40 -11.42 8.30 -1.42
CA ASP A 40 -11.42 8.70 -0.01
C ASP A 40 -12.78 9.19 0.49
N ASP A 41 -13.62 9.73 -0.39
CA ASP A 41 -14.97 10.21 -0.04
C ASP A 41 -16.03 9.09 0.02
N ILE A 42 -15.63 7.87 -0.31
CA ILE A 42 -16.54 6.76 -0.51
C ILE A 42 -16.80 6.01 0.79
N ILE A 43 -18.06 5.88 1.05
CA ILE A 43 -18.78 5.05 2.06
C ILE A 43 -17.94 4.52 3.23
N TRP A 44 -18.30 4.93 4.39
CA TRP A 44 -17.82 4.40 5.67
C TRP A 44 -18.10 2.88 5.81
N PRO A 45 -17.16 2.09 6.35
CA PRO A 45 -15.84 2.42 6.88
C PRO A 45 -14.73 2.42 5.82
N GLY A 46 -13.86 3.43 5.88
CA GLY A 46 -12.81 3.77 4.94
C GLY A 46 -11.85 2.70 4.40
N PRO A 47 -11.55 1.56 5.05
CA PRO A 47 -10.52 0.62 4.56
C PRO A 47 -10.93 -0.27 3.38
N TYR A 48 -12.14 -0.14 2.83
CA TYR A 48 -12.57 -0.98 1.69
C TYR A 48 -11.75 -0.76 0.41
N TRP A 49 -11.21 0.44 0.20
CA TRP A 49 -10.27 0.70 -0.90
C TRP A 49 -9.04 -0.22 -0.86
N PHE A 50 -8.62 -0.62 0.33
CA PHE A 50 -7.48 -1.52 0.51
C PHE A 50 -7.74 -2.92 -0.06
N PHE A 51 -8.94 -3.45 0.05
CA PHE A 51 -9.29 -4.74 -0.56
C PHE A 51 -9.22 -4.66 -2.09
N GLY A 52 -9.70 -3.56 -2.67
CA GLY A 52 -9.56 -3.29 -4.11
C GLY A 52 -8.09 -3.22 -4.53
N LEU A 53 -7.26 -2.52 -3.75
CA LEU A 53 -5.83 -2.44 -3.97
C LEU A 53 -5.16 -3.83 -3.93
N MET A 54 -5.50 -4.66 -2.96
CA MET A 54 -4.97 -6.02 -2.84
C MET A 54 -5.32 -6.88 -4.05
N ILE A 55 -6.56 -6.82 -4.54
CA ILE A 55 -6.97 -7.53 -5.77
C ILE A 55 -6.15 -7.06 -6.97
N GLN A 56 -5.97 -5.75 -7.12
CA GLN A 56 -5.14 -5.19 -8.19
C GLN A 56 -3.69 -5.70 -8.11
N PHE A 57 -3.09 -5.76 -6.93
CA PHE A 57 -1.76 -6.33 -6.76
C PHE A 57 -1.68 -7.81 -7.11
N TYR A 58 -2.69 -8.62 -6.77
CA TYR A 58 -2.73 -10.02 -7.20
C TYR A 58 -2.80 -10.15 -8.71
N ILE A 59 -3.61 -9.32 -9.37
CA ILE A 59 -3.72 -9.31 -10.84
C ILE A 59 -2.38 -8.88 -11.47
N VAL A 60 -1.81 -7.76 -11.02
CA VAL A 60 -0.51 -7.26 -11.49
C VAL A 60 0.60 -8.29 -11.27
N TYR A 61 0.66 -8.88 -10.08
CA TYR A 61 1.62 -9.94 -9.78
C TYR A 61 1.46 -11.11 -10.74
N ARG A 62 0.25 -11.62 -10.91
CA ARG A 62 -0.02 -12.81 -11.72
C ARG A 62 0.26 -12.60 -13.20
N LEU A 63 -0.09 -11.44 -13.75
CA LEU A 63 0.04 -11.14 -15.18
C LEU A 63 1.41 -10.58 -15.56
N CYS A 64 1.97 -9.70 -14.72
CA CYS A 64 3.16 -8.93 -15.07
C CYS A 64 4.45 -9.43 -14.41
N LEU A 65 4.37 -10.00 -13.18
CA LEU A 65 5.57 -10.31 -12.39
C LEU A 65 5.81 -11.81 -12.20
N TYR A 66 4.75 -12.63 -12.19
CA TYR A 66 4.87 -14.05 -11.93
C TYR A 66 5.72 -14.75 -12.99
N ARG A 67 6.78 -15.43 -12.58
CA ARG A 67 7.75 -16.12 -13.45
C ARG A 67 8.44 -15.23 -14.50
N ARG A 68 8.34 -13.91 -14.36
CA ARG A 68 9.04 -12.97 -15.25
C ARG A 68 10.41 -12.61 -14.67
N HIS A 69 11.28 -12.10 -15.54
CA HIS A 69 12.60 -11.61 -15.14
C HIS A 69 12.45 -10.38 -14.23
N TRP A 70 13.36 -10.16 -13.30
CA TRP A 70 13.33 -9.04 -12.33
C TRP A 70 13.23 -7.65 -12.99
N VAL A 71 13.78 -7.53 -14.20
CA VAL A 71 13.72 -6.27 -14.99
C VAL A 71 12.27 -5.79 -15.19
N TRP A 72 11.31 -6.71 -15.40
CA TRP A 72 9.90 -6.35 -15.52
C TRP A 72 9.35 -5.70 -14.27
N ASN A 73 9.80 -6.14 -13.10
CA ASN A 73 9.39 -5.54 -11.82
C ASN A 73 9.98 -4.14 -11.67
N VAL A 74 11.27 -3.96 -11.94
CA VAL A 74 11.94 -2.66 -11.90
C VAL A 74 11.32 -1.70 -12.91
N LEU A 75 11.04 -2.16 -14.13
CA LEU A 75 10.38 -1.35 -15.16
C LEU A 75 8.99 -0.89 -14.71
N LEU A 76 8.20 -1.77 -14.13
CA LEU A 76 6.86 -1.44 -13.64
C LEU A 76 6.93 -0.45 -12.47
N ILE A 77 7.86 -0.62 -11.54
CA ILE A 77 8.12 0.38 -10.47
C ILE A 77 8.47 1.73 -11.10
N ALA A 78 9.40 1.75 -12.07
CA ALA A 78 9.82 3.00 -12.70
C ALA A 78 8.69 3.72 -13.44
N ILE A 79 7.84 2.98 -14.16
CA ILE A 79 6.67 3.54 -14.86
C ILE A 79 5.69 4.11 -13.84
N CYS A 80 5.35 3.38 -12.80
CA CYS A 80 4.43 3.85 -11.76
C CYS A 80 4.98 5.07 -11.00
N ALA A 81 6.29 5.09 -10.73
CA ALA A 81 6.96 6.23 -10.14
C ALA A 81 6.91 7.45 -11.05
N ALA A 82 7.20 7.28 -12.35
CA ALA A 82 7.16 8.36 -13.33
C ALA A 82 5.75 8.98 -13.45
N ILE A 83 4.70 8.14 -13.45
CA ILE A 83 3.31 8.63 -13.47
C ILE A 83 3.02 9.52 -12.26
N GLN A 84 3.42 9.07 -11.05
CA GLN A 84 3.16 9.84 -9.84
C GLN A 84 3.98 11.13 -9.76
N LEU A 85 5.26 11.09 -10.15
CA LEU A 85 6.14 12.26 -10.14
C LEU A 85 5.80 13.27 -11.24
N ALA A 86 5.09 12.84 -12.29
CA ALA A 86 4.60 13.73 -13.35
C ALA A 86 3.29 14.45 -12.98
N CYS A 87 2.61 14.03 -11.91
CA CYS A 87 1.39 14.68 -11.43
C CYS A 87 1.72 15.87 -10.54
N ASP A 88 0.82 16.87 -10.53
CA ASP A 88 0.89 17.97 -9.58
C ASP A 88 0.79 17.40 -8.14
N PRO A 89 1.72 17.75 -7.24
CA PRO A 89 1.72 17.26 -5.85
C PRO A 89 0.44 17.55 -5.06
N GLU A 90 -0.26 18.65 -5.39
CA GLU A 90 -1.51 19.07 -4.75
C GLU A 90 -2.76 18.69 -5.57
N GLY A 91 -2.56 18.05 -6.74
CA GLY A 91 -3.63 17.74 -7.68
C GLY A 91 -4.46 16.51 -7.28
N GLU A 92 -5.75 16.55 -7.60
CA GLU A 92 -6.68 15.42 -7.44
C GLU A 92 -6.20 14.14 -8.16
N ALA A 93 -5.52 14.31 -9.30
CA ALA A 93 -4.97 13.19 -10.06
C ALA A 93 -3.97 12.36 -9.24
N LEU A 94 -3.06 13.02 -8.50
CA LEU A 94 -2.11 12.33 -7.63
C LEU A 94 -2.80 11.61 -6.48
N ASN A 95 -3.81 12.25 -5.86
CA ASN A 95 -4.61 11.63 -4.80
C ASN A 95 -5.26 10.33 -5.30
N ARG A 96 -5.88 10.36 -6.47
CA ARG A 96 -6.48 9.17 -7.11
C ARG A 96 -5.46 8.05 -7.34
N TRP A 97 -4.24 8.35 -7.83
CA TRP A 97 -3.21 7.35 -8.08
C TRP A 97 -2.67 6.70 -6.80
N ARG A 98 -2.67 7.41 -5.67
CA ARG A 98 -2.21 6.88 -4.38
C ARG A 98 -3.04 5.71 -3.87
N TYR A 99 -4.35 5.67 -4.15
CA TYR A 99 -5.26 4.64 -3.68
C TYR A 99 -5.32 3.38 -4.55
N ASN A 100 -4.56 3.33 -5.66
CA ASN A 100 -4.53 2.17 -6.54
C ASN A 100 -3.13 1.55 -6.65
N PHE A 101 -2.99 0.50 -7.48
CA PHE A 101 -1.72 -0.22 -7.62
C PHE A 101 -0.55 0.66 -8.08
N ILE A 102 -0.79 1.77 -8.77
CA ILE A 102 0.26 2.71 -9.21
C ILE A 102 0.92 3.33 -7.97
N GLY A 103 0.12 3.80 -6.99
CA GLY A 103 0.63 4.38 -5.74
C GLY A 103 1.36 3.39 -4.86
N GLY A 104 0.87 2.17 -4.81
CA GLY A 104 1.45 1.12 -3.98
C GLY A 104 2.54 0.27 -4.66
N MET A 105 2.85 0.52 -5.95
CA MET A 105 3.77 -0.35 -6.71
C MET A 105 5.20 -0.32 -6.17
N LEU A 106 5.68 0.81 -5.66
CA LEU A 106 7.05 0.93 -5.15
C LEU A 106 7.31 -0.03 -3.96
N PRO A 107 6.56 0.01 -2.84
CA PRO A 107 6.76 -0.93 -1.75
C PRO A 107 6.40 -2.37 -2.13
N PHE A 108 5.35 -2.59 -2.93
CA PHE A 108 4.96 -3.92 -3.38
C PHE A 108 6.02 -4.58 -4.26
N GLY A 109 6.51 -3.87 -5.27
CA GLY A 109 7.55 -4.35 -6.16
C GLY A 109 8.87 -4.62 -5.43
N PHE A 110 9.24 -3.74 -4.47
CA PHE A 110 10.37 -3.98 -3.59
C PHE A 110 10.18 -5.28 -2.79
N GLY A 111 9.01 -5.50 -2.20
CA GLY A 111 8.68 -6.73 -1.49
C GLY A 111 8.82 -7.99 -2.35
N VAL A 112 8.38 -7.93 -3.62
CA VAL A 112 8.55 -9.04 -4.59
C VAL A 112 10.01 -9.30 -4.90
N LEU A 113 10.84 -8.26 -5.10
CA LEU A 113 12.29 -8.40 -5.32
C LEU A 113 12.97 -8.95 -4.07
N TYR A 114 12.61 -8.43 -2.90
CA TYR A 114 13.13 -8.91 -1.63
C TYR A 114 12.86 -10.41 -1.45
N ALA A 115 11.62 -10.84 -1.64
CA ALA A 115 11.23 -12.24 -1.47
C ALA A 115 11.94 -13.20 -2.44
N ARG A 116 12.33 -12.71 -3.63
CA ARG A 116 12.99 -13.56 -4.65
C ARG A 116 14.50 -13.62 -4.56
N TYR A 117 15.15 -12.51 -4.19
CA TYR A 117 16.58 -12.33 -4.42
C TYR A 117 17.38 -11.97 -3.18
N MET A 118 16.72 -11.52 -2.09
CA MET A 118 17.46 -11.13 -0.90
C MET A 118 17.90 -12.34 -0.08
N HIS A 119 19.20 -12.38 0.18
CA HIS A 119 19.80 -13.32 1.13
C HIS A 119 19.45 -12.93 2.58
N PRO A 120 19.50 -13.88 3.53
CA PRO A 120 19.24 -13.59 4.94
C PRO A 120 20.28 -12.59 5.47
N LEU A 121 19.78 -11.43 5.89
CA LEU A 121 20.60 -10.37 6.49
C LEU A 121 20.96 -10.72 7.94
N ASN A 122 22.12 -10.27 8.42
CA ASN A 122 22.50 -10.44 9.82
C ASN A 122 21.67 -9.53 10.75
N THR A 123 21.70 -9.78 12.06
CA THR A 123 20.90 -9.04 13.04
C THR A 123 21.29 -7.56 13.11
N ALA A 124 22.59 -7.26 13.04
CA ALA A 124 23.07 -5.86 13.07
C ALA A 124 22.58 -5.07 11.86
N THR A 125 22.66 -5.65 10.64
CA THR A 125 22.12 -5.02 9.43
C THR A 125 20.63 -4.78 9.52
N LEU A 126 19.85 -5.74 10.02
CA LEU A 126 18.40 -5.58 10.21
C LEU A 126 18.09 -4.45 11.19
N LEU A 127 18.83 -4.34 12.30
CA LEU A 127 18.65 -3.26 13.27
C LEU A 127 18.98 -1.90 12.65
N VAL A 128 20.09 -1.79 11.93
CA VAL A 128 20.47 -0.56 11.23
C VAL A 128 19.41 -0.16 10.20
N LEU A 129 18.95 -1.10 9.37
CA LEU A 129 17.89 -0.83 8.39
C LEU A 129 16.59 -0.40 9.07
N PHE A 130 16.21 -1.02 10.18
CA PHE A 130 15.04 -0.64 10.95
C PHE A 130 15.14 0.80 11.46
N LEU A 131 16.24 1.16 12.13
CA LEU A 131 16.44 2.50 12.69
C LEU A 131 16.54 3.57 11.60
N LEU A 132 17.30 3.30 10.51
CA LEU A 132 17.41 4.23 9.39
C LEU A 132 16.07 4.44 8.68
N SER A 133 15.26 3.39 8.53
CA SER A 133 13.94 3.53 7.90
C SER A 133 12.96 4.32 8.78
N LEU A 134 12.99 4.16 10.11
CA LEU A 134 12.20 5.01 11.01
C LEU A 134 12.62 6.48 10.90
N PHE A 135 13.92 6.76 10.89
CA PHE A 135 14.43 8.11 10.71
C PHE A 135 14.03 8.69 9.34
N ALA A 136 14.15 7.89 8.27
CA ALA A 136 13.75 8.28 6.93
C ALA A 136 12.24 8.60 6.85
N ILE A 137 11.36 7.81 7.49
CA ILE A 137 9.92 8.09 7.55
C ILE A 137 9.67 9.50 8.10
N VAL A 138 10.31 9.84 9.22
CA VAL A 138 10.15 11.17 9.83
C VAL A 138 10.61 12.27 8.88
N LEU A 139 11.83 12.17 8.33
CA LEU A 139 12.38 13.20 7.44
C LEU A 139 11.58 13.35 6.15
N MET A 140 11.18 12.25 5.53
CA MET A 140 10.46 12.26 4.26
C MET A 140 9.01 12.73 4.39
N SER A 141 8.43 12.70 5.58
CA SER A 141 7.04 13.14 5.81
C SER A 141 6.86 14.66 5.74
N PHE A 142 7.95 15.44 5.78
CA PHE A 142 7.88 16.90 5.74
C PHE A 142 7.90 17.51 4.32
N ASN A 143 8.08 16.70 3.28
CA ASN A 143 8.20 17.20 1.91
C ASN A 143 7.39 16.33 0.94
N TYR A 144 6.59 16.96 0.07
CA TYR A 144 5.70 16.29 -0.89
C TYR A 144 6.42 15.29 -1.82
N VAL A 145 7.59 15.66 -2.33
CA VAL A 145 8.35 14.80 -3.25
C VAL A 145 8.92 13.59 -2.52
N THR A 146 9.49 13.80 -1.34
CA THR A 146 10.07 12.71 -0.53
C THR A 146 9.00 11.85 0.11
N TRP A 147 7.81 12.38 0.35
CA TRP A 147 6.67 11.66 0.89
C TRP A 147 6.28 10.44 0.04
N TYR A 148 6.51 10.49 -1.28
CA TYR A 148 6.33 9.36 -2.19
C TYR A 148 7.11 8.09 -1.74
N PHE A 149 8.27 8.26 -1.12
CA PHE A 149 9.12 7.17 -0.66
C PHE A 149 8.78 6.65 0.75
N VAL A 150 7.91 7.34 1.49
CA VAL A 150 7.49 6.92 2.84
C VAL A 150 6.93 5.50 2.86
N PRO A 151 6.05 5.05 1.94
CA PRO A 151 5.57 3.68 1.93
C PRO A 151 6.68 2.64 1.76
N LEU A 152 7.73 2.95 1.01
CA LEU A 152 8.91 2.07 0.90
C LEU A 152 9.69 2.00 2.21
N ALA A 153 9.91 3.13 2.86
CA ALA A 153 10.59 3.18 4.16
C ALA A 153 9.78 2.40 5.23
N VAL A 154 8.46 2.53 5.25
CA VAL A 154 7.56 1.73 6.11
C VAL A 154 7.68 0.23 5.78
N CYS A 155 7.74 -0.14 4.51
CA CYS A 155 7.93 -1.54 4.11
C CYS A 155 9.26 -2.10 4.63
N ILE A 156 10.36 -1.36 4.48
CA ILE A 156 11.69 -1.76 4.98
C ILE A 156 11.68 -1.88 6.51
N ALA A 157 11.09 -0.91 7.22
CA ALA A 157 10.94 -0.95 8.67
C ALA A 157 10.17 -2.19 9.13
N SER A 158 9.01 -2.45 8.50
CA SER A 158 8.14 -3.59 8.86
C SER A 158 8.83 -4.93 8.62
N VAL A 159 9.46 -5.12 7.46
CA VAL A 159 10.21 -6.36 7.15
C VAL A 159 11.36 -6.56 8.14
N SER A 160 12.13 -5.50 8.41
CA SER A 160 13.25 -5.56 9.35
C SER A 160 12.77 -5.90 10.77
N PHE A 161 11.70 -5.26 11.23
CA PHE A 161 11.08 -5.52 12.53
C PHE A 161 10.61 -6.97 12.68
N VAL A 162 9.85 -7.48 11.71
CA VAL A 162 9.35 -8.88 11.75
C VAL A 162 10.50 -9.88 11.78
N LYS A 163 11.57 -9.65 11.01
CA LYS A 163 12.76 -10.50 11.03
C LYS A 163 13.51 -10.44 12.35
N LEU A 164 13.65 -9.26 12.97
CA LEU A 164 14.25 -9.12 14.29
C LEU A 164 13.41 -9.82 15.37
N ALA A 165 12.09 -9.59 15.38
CA ALA A 165 11.19 -10.21 16.33
C ALA A 165 11.21 -11.75 16.25
N SER A 166 11.22 -12.30 15.01
CA SER A 166 11.31 -13.76 14.83
C SER A 166 12.60 -14.36 15.39
N ARG A 167 13.73 -13.64 15.29
CA ARG A 167 14.99 -14.10 15.87
C ARG A 167 15.01 -14.09 17.39
N LEU A 168 14.39 -13.08 18.01
CA LEU A 168 14.25 -13.01 19.47
C LEU A 168 13.40 -14.15 20.01
N GLN A 169 12.32 -14.51 19.33
CA GLN A 169 11.47 -15.64 19.71
C GLN A 169 12.18 -17.00 19.61
N VAL A 170 13.04 -17.17 18.60
CA VAL A 170 13.85 -18.40 18.48
C VAL A 170 14.87 -18.48 19.61
N ALA A 171 15.56 -17.38 19.91
CA ALA A 171 16.53 -17.34 21.01
C ALA A 171 15.90 -17.63 22.39
N GLN A 172 14.64 -17.20 22.60
CA GLN A 172 13.91 -17.52 23.85
C GLN A 172 13.48 -18.99 24.00
N LYS A 173 13.35 -19.72 22.90
CA LYS A 173 12.98 -21.15 22.95
C LYS A 173 14.16 -22.09 23.18
N GLU A 174 15.37 -21.60 23.03
CA GLU A 174 16.61 -22.36 23.23
C GLU A 174 17.12 -22.28 24.69
N TYR A 175 16.48 -21.48 25.53
CA TYR A 175 16.72 -21.40 26.98
C TYR A 175 15.55 -22.01 27.76
#